data_ce1583dab3e3fd3a3973b5cae81b4b84
#
_entry.id   ce1583dab3e3fd3a3973b5cae81b4b84
#
_cell.length_a   1.000
_cell.length_b   1.000
_cell.length_c   1.000
_cell.angle_alpha   90.00
_cell.angle_beta   90.00
_cell.angle_gamma   90.00
#
_symmetry.space_group_name_H-M   'P 1'
#
loop_
_entity.id
_entity.type
_entity.pdbx_description
1 polymer ?
#
loop_
_entity_poly.entity_id
_entity_poly.type
_entity_poly.pdbx_seq_one_letter_code
_entity_poly.pdbx_strand_id
1 'polypeptide(L)'
;SEMCIRDRPWGKCYISPILDMNTNEIISYNLSTSPNMEQIKDMLNKAFERFPSVQGLIMHSDQGWQYQHAFYRSELQKHGIIQSMSRKGNCYDNCIMETFFGRLKNEMFYGLEKDYPSFESFSKAIAEYIDYYNNTRIQAKTKWMPPSKFREASMMEA
;
A
#
# COMPACT_ATOMS: atom_id res chain seq x y z
N SER A 1 2.88 5.19 4.34
CA SER A 1 1.84 5.24 5.38
C SER A 1 1.39 3.85 5.77
N GLU A 2 0.92 3.72 6.97
CA GLU A 2 0.57 2.45 7.59
C GLU A 2 -0.84 2.54 8.17
N MET A 3 -1.62 1.48 7.98
CA MET A 3 -2.93 1.34 8.60
C MET A 3 -2.85 0.32 9.72
N CYS A 4 -3.42 0.65 10.89
CA CYS A 4 -3.48 -0.24 12.03
C CYS A 4 -4.93 -0.65 12.31
N ILE A 5 -5.17 -1.95 12.38
CA ILE A 5 -6.44 -2.53 12.86
C ILE A 5 -6.19 -3.06 14.26
N ARG A 6 -6.99 -2.59 15.22
CA ARG A 6 -6.85 -2.90 16.66
C ARG A 6 -8.09 -3.60 17.18
N ASP A 7 -7.99 -4.09 18.40
CA ASP A 7 -9.12 -4.61 19.19
C ASP A 7 -9.84 -5.80 18.54
N ARG A 8 -9.05 -6.61 17.79
CA ARG A 8 -9.56 -7.90 17.33
C ARG A 8 -9.25 -8.99 18.36
N PRO A 9 -10.05 -10.08 18.41
CA PRO A 9 -9.78 -11.20 19.32
C PRO A 9 -8.38 -11.80 19.15
N TRP A 10 -7.84 -11.77 17.92
CA TRP A 10 -6.50 -12.27 17.60
C TRP A 10 -5.40 -11.21 17.72
N GLY A 11 -5.74 -9.97 18.14
CA GLY A 11 -4.76 -8.90 18.39
C GLY A 11 -4.80 -7.75 17.39
N LYS A 12 -3.63 -7.25 17.04
CA LYS A 12 -3.44 -6.10 16.14
C LYS A 12 -2.90 -6.53 14.79
N CYS A 13 -3.16 -5.71 13.78
CA CYS A 13 -2.64 -5.91 12.45
C CYS A 13 -2.22 -4.56 11.85
N TYR A 14 -1.06 -4.54 11.19
CA TYR A 14 -0.51 -3.37 10.50
C TYR A 14 -0.36 -3.69 9.03
N ILE A 15 -0.90 -2.83 8.18
CA ILE A 15 -0.82 -2.96 6.71
C ILE A 15 0.01 -1.81 6.18
N SER A 16 1.08 -2.14 5.45
CA SER A 16 1.96 -1.16 4.79
C SER A 16 1.94 -1.41 3.29
N PRO A 17 1.17 -0.66 2.51
CA PRO A 17 1.15 -0.80 1.06
C PRO A 17 2.03 0.24 0.37
N ILE A 18 2.43 -0.07 -0.87
CA ILE A 18 2.94 0.88 -1.85
C ILE A 18 1.87 1.07 -2.91
N LEU A 19 1.44 2.29 -3.12
CA LEU A 19 0.39 2.65 -4.08
C LEU A 19 0.98 3.52 -5.18
N ASP A 20 0.68 3.17 -6.44
CA ASP A 20 1.01 4.01 -7.59
C ASP A 20 -0.01 5.15 -7.69
N MET A 21 0.45 6.39 -7.50
CA MET A 21 -0.42 7.56 -7.48
C MET A 21 -1.07 7.86 -8.83
N ASN A 22 -0.47 7.41 -9.93
CA ASN A 22 -1.01 7.61 -11.27
C ASN A 22 -2.14 6.63 -11.57
N THR A 23 -1.97 5.37 -11.23
CA THR A 23 -2.90 4.29 -11.58
C THR A 23 -3.77 3.84 -10.42
N ASN A 24 -3.48 4.25 -9.19
CA ASN A 24 -4.07 3.76 -7.93
C ASN A 24 -3.82 2.27 -7.65
N GLU A 25 -2.96 1.61 -8.43
CA GLU A 25 -2.64 0.20 -8.22
C GLU A 25 -1.84 0.02 -6.93
N ILE A 26 -2.17 -1.02 -6.16
CA ILE A 26 -1.33 -1.45 -5.04
C ILE A 26 -0.20 -2.29 -5.61
N ILE A 27 0.99 -1.75 -5.60
CA ILE A 27 2.20 -2.37 -6.18
C ILE A 27 2.67 -3.55 -5.32
N SER A 28 2.73 -3.32 -4.02
CA SER A 28 3.05 -4.35 -3.02
C SER A 28 2.48 -3.95 -1.67
N TYR A 29 2.44 -4.88 -0.75
CA TYR A 29 2.05 -4.59 0.63
C TYR A 29 2.66 -5.62 1.57
N ASN A 30 2.72 -5.28 2.83
CA ASN A 30 3.04 -6.21 3.90
C ASN A 30 1.99 -6.13 5.00
N LEU A 31 1.65 -7.27 5.55
CA LEU A 31 0.73 -7.43 6.67
C LEU A 31 1.51 -8.02 7.84
N SER A 32 1.47 -7.37 9.00
CA SER A 32 2.24 -7.78 10.17
C SER A 32 1.43 -7.59 11.46
N THR A 33 1.76 -8.38 12.47
CA THR A 33 1.17 -8.24 13.81
C THR A 33 1.90 -7.21 14.67
N SER A 34 3.06 -6.73 14.24
CA SER A 34 3.82 -5.68 14.92
C SER A 34 4.52 -4.76 13.94
N PRO A 35 4.59 -3.43 14.21
CA PRO A 35 5.30 -2.50 13.35
C PRO A 35 6.81 -2.67 13.54
N ASN A 36 7.52 -3.03 12.46
CA ASN A 36 8.99 -3.18 12.47
C ASN A 36 9.58 -2.97 11.08
N MET A 37 10.91 -2.93 10.99
CA MET A 37 11.59 -2.72 9.71
C MET A 37 11.49 -3.91 8.77
N GLU A 38 11.28 -5.12 9.27
CA GLU A 38 11.10 -6.31 8.42
C GLU A 38 9.86 -6.18 7.53
N GLN A 39 8.81 -5.55 8.04
CA GLN A 39 7.60 -5.25 7.28
C GLN A 39 7.93 -4.35 6.08
N ILE A 40 8.68 -3.29 6.29
CA ILE A 40 9.08 -2.34 5.25
C ILE A 40 10.03 -3.01 4.26
N LYS A 41 10.97 -3.78 4.74
CA LYS A 41 11.92 -4.53 3.91
C LYS A 41 11.21 -5.50 2.97
N ASP A 42 10.27 -6.28 3.48
CA ASP A 42 9.48 -7.21 2.67
C ASP A 42 8.66 -6.47 1.60
N MET A 43 8.01 -5.38 1.99
CA MET A 43 7.23 -4.55 1.08
C MET A 43 8.09 -4.01 -0.07
N LEU A 44 9.27 -3.47 0.23
CA LEU A 44 10.20 -2.94 -0.76
C LEU A 44 10.71 -4.04 -1.69
N ASN A 45 11.12 -5.18 -1.14
CA ASN A 45 11.63 -6.29 -1.94
C ASN A 45 10.59 -6.81 -2.93
N LYS A 46 9.35 -6.95 -2.51
CA LYS A 46 8.24 -7.34 -3.40
C LYS A 46 8.03 -6.34 -4.52
N ALA A 47 8.12 -5.05 -4.23
CA ALA A 47 7.97 -4.00 -5.24
C ALA A 47 9.11 -4.06 -6.26
N PHE A 48 10.35 -4.22 -5.80
CA PHE A 48 11.54 -4.27 -6.68
C PHE A 48 11.61 -5.54 -7.52
N GLU A 49 11.11 -6.67 -7.01
CA GLU A 49 10.96 -7.89 -7.80
C GLU A 49 9.96 -7.70 -8.94
N ARG A 50 8.86 -7.05 -8.65
CA ARG A 50 7.80 -6.81 -9.63
C ARG A 50 8.21 -5.77 -10.67
N PHE A 51 8.88 -4.70 -10.24
CA PHE A 51 9.32 -3.59 -11.09
C PHE A 51 10.80 -3.29 -10.82
N PRO A 52 11.74 -4.00 -11.49
CA PRO A 52 13.16 -3.80 -11.22
C PRO A 52 13.71 -2.47 -11.73
N SER A 53 13.06 -1.84 -12.71
CA SER A 53 13.49 -0.57 -13.30
C SER A 53 12.71 0.60 -12.70
N VAL A 54 13.21 1.10 -11.56
CA VAL A 54 12.52 2.15 -10.77
C VAL A 54 13.37 3.42 -10.61
N GLN A 55 14.50 3.51 -11.32
CA GLN A 55 15.37 4.69 -11.25
C GLN A 55 14.63 5.96 -11.65
N GLY A 56 14.76 7.01 -10.83
CA GLY A 56 14.13 8.30 -11.08
C GLY A 56 12.71 8.43 -10.54
N LEU A 57 12.12 7.34 -10.04
CA LEU A 57 10.81 7.41 -9.39
C LEU A 57 10.88 8.20 -8.08
N ILE A 58 9.77 8.82 -7.72
CA ILE A 58 9.60 9.51 -6.45
C ILE A 58 8.76 8.62 -5.55
N MET A 59 9.29 8.24 -4.38
CA MET A 59 8.53 7.52 -3.36
C MET A 59 8.15 8.46 -2.24
N HIS A 60 6.85 8.71 -2.11
CA HIS A 60 6.28 9.61 -1.13
C HIS A 60 5.74 8.84 0.07
N SER A 61 5.99 9.34 1.28
CA SER A 61 5.47 8.78 2.52
C SER A 61 5.13 9.88 3.52
N ASP A 62 4.49 9.50 4.63
CA ASP A 62 4.41 10.36 5.81
C ASP A 62 5.77 10.37 6.54
N GLN A 63 5.82 11.05 7.69
CA GLN A 63 7.04 11.15 8.50
C GLN A 63 7.15 10.03 9.56
N GLY A 64 6.57 8.87 9.31
CA GLY A 64 6.71 7.72 10.18
C GLY A 64 8.19 7.35 10.42
N TRP A 65 8.50 6.83 11.61
CA TRP A 65 9.88 6.50 11.99
C TRP A 65 10.57 5.55 11.02
N GLN A 66 9.83 4.59 10.45
CA GLN A 66 10.36 3.61 9.51
C GLN A 66 10.86 4.26 8.22
N TYR A 67 10.22 5.35 7.78
CA TYR A 67 10.60 6.06 6.56
C TYR A 67 11.75 7.04 6.78
N GLN A 68 12.07 7.33 8.03
CA GLN A 68 13.23 8.13 8.43
C GLN A 68 14.44 7.25 8.74
N HIS A 69 14.25 5.94 8.80
CA HIS A 69 15.30 4.98 9.15
C HIS A 69 16.36 4.90 8.05
N ALA A 70 17.63 4.78 8.47
CA ALA A 70 18.78 4.72 7.54
C ALA A 70 18.67 3.59 6.51
N PHE A 71 18.16 2.43 6.91
CA PHE A 71 17.95 1.30 6.00
C PHE A 71 17.02 1.67 4.85
N TYR A 72 15.86 2.28 5.15
CA TYR A 72 14.88 2.69 4.14
C TYR A 72 15.50 3.69 3.15
N ARG A 73 16.17 4.72 3.66
CA ARG A 73 16.86 5.71 2.82
C ARG A 73 17.91 5.08 1.93
N SER A 74 18.70 4.17 2.48
CA SER A 74 19.75 3.46 1.76
C SER A 74 19.20 2.59 0.64
N GLU A 75 18.10 1.88 0.88
CA GLU A 75 17.45 1.05 -0.15
C GLU A 75 16.89 1.89 -1.29
N LEU A 76 16.25 3.02 -1.01
CA LEU A 76 15.77 3.92 -2.05
C LEU A 76 16.93 4.48 -2.87
N GLN A 77 18.02 4.88 -2.21
CA GLN A 77 19.20 5.42 -2.88
C GLN A 77 19.86 4.38 -3.80
N LYS A 78 19.98 3.12 -3.35
CA LYS A 78 20.52 2.02 -4.18
C LYS A 78 19.75 1.83 -5.47
N HIS A 79 18.45 2.04 -5.46
CA HIS A 79 17.57 1.86 -6.61
C HIS A 79 17.35 3.14 -7.41
N GLY A 80 18.03 4.24 -7.04
CA GLY A 80 17.91 5.52 -7.71
C GLY A 80 16.54 6.20 -7.51
N ILE A 81 15.86 5.88 -6.43
CA ILE A 81 14.54 6.44 -6.08
C ILE A 81 14.74 7.71 -5.26
N ILE A 82 13.97 8.74 -5.58
CA ILE A 82 13.95 10.01 -4.85
C ILE A 82 12.96 9.91 -3.71
N GLN A 83 13.43 10.09 -2.48
CA GLN A 83 12.57 10.08 -1.31
C GLN A 83 11.86 11.43 -1.15
N SER A 84 10.54 11.38 -0.93
CA SER A 84 9.71 12.53 -0.60
C SER A 84 8.90 12.22 0.66
N MET A 85 8.69 13.22 1.50
CA MET A 85 7.89 13.09 2.71
C MET A 85 6.84 14.19 2.78
N SER A 86 5.66 13.83 3.31
CA SER A 86 4.62 14.81 3.61
C SER A 86 5.09 15.78 4.69
N ARG A 87 4.53 16.98 4.66
CA ARG A 87 4.76 17.98 5.71
C ARG A 87 4.19 17.49 7.04
N LYS A 88 4.87 17.81 8.12
CA LYS A 88 4.43 17.39 9.45
C LYS A 88 3.01 17.91 9.73
N GLY A 89 2.12 16.99 10.10
CA GLY A 89 0.74 17.33 10.44
C GLY A 89 -0.15 17.69 9.27
N ASN A 90 0.30 17.51 8.02
CA ASN A 90 -0.51 17.82 6.84
C ASN A 90 -1.09 16.54 6.22
N CYS A 91 -2.36 16.26 6.52
CA CYS A 91 -3.06 15.08 6.01
C CYS A 91 -3.34 15.15 4.50
N TYR A 92 -3.38 16.33 3.89
CA TYR A 92 -3.63 16.47 2.45
C TYR A 92 -2.52 15.84 1.62
N ASP A 93 -1.30 15.80 2.15
CA ASP A 93 -0.16 15.21 1.45
C ASP A 93 -0.26 13.69 1.30
N ASN A 94 -1.17 13.02 2.04
CA ASN A 94 -1.36 11.57 2.04
C ASN A 94 -2.79 11.14 1.69
N CYS A 95 -3.60 12.02 1.13
CA CYS A 95 -5.03 11.77 0.93
C CYS A 95 -5.34 10.57 0.02
N ILE A 96 -4.48 10.26 -0.94
CA ILE A 96 -4.67 9.11 -1.84
C ILE A 96 -4.56 7.79 -1.06
N MET A 97 -3.56 7.67 -0.21
CA MET A 97 -3.39 6.48 0.64
C MET A 97 -4.52 6.35 1.66
N GLU A 98 -4.94 7.46 2.26
CA GLU A 98 -6.07 7.47 3.20
C GLU A 98 -7.37 7.07 2.51
N THR A 99 -7.57 7.47 1.26
CA THR A 99 -8.72 7.05 0.45
C THR A 99 -8.71 5.54 0.24
N PHE A 100 -7.56 4.96 -0.09
CA PHE A 100 -7.44 3.51 -0.21
C PHE A 100 -7.77 2.80 1.10
N PHE A 101 -7.23 3.25 2.21
CA PHE A 101 -7.52 2.67 3.53
C PHE A 101 -9.01 2.77 3.88
N GLY A 102 -9.64 3.89 3.56
CA GLY A 102 -11.08 4.08 3.76
C GLY A 102 -11.91 3.09 2.93
N ARG A 103 -11.56 2.91 1.67
CA ARG A 103 -12.22 1.93 0.78
C ARG A 103 -12.07 0.50 1.31
N LEU A 104 -10.86 0.12 1.68
CA LEU A 104 -10.59 -1.19 2.24
C LEU A 104 -11.44 -1.45 3.47
N LYS A 105 -11.46 -0.52 4.43
CA LYS A 105 -12.23 -0.68 5.65
C LYS A 105 -13.73 -0.75 5.39
N ASN A 106 -14.25 0.09 4.51
CA ASN A 106 -15.68 0.14 4.21
C ASN A 106 -16.14 -1.06 3.39
N GLU A 107 -15.31 -1.57 2.49
CA GLU A 107 -15.69 -2.62 1.55
C GLU A 107 -15.44 -4.04 2.08
N MET A 108 -14.47 -4.22 3.00
CA MET A 108 -14.15 -5.57 3.46
C MET A 108 -13.99 -5.73 4.97
N PHE A 109 -14.07 -4.65 5.77
CA PHE A 109 -13.83 -4.74 7.20
C PHE A 109 -15.04 -4.33 8.04
N TYR A 110 -15.53 -3.08 7.91
CA TYR A 110 -16.61 -2.60 8.75
C TYR A 110 -17.90 -3.39 8.52
N GLY A 111 -18.46 -3.94 9.61
CA GLY A 111 -19.64 -4.79 9.58
C GLY A 111 -19.35 -6.26 9.28
N LEU A 112 -18.11 -6.59 8.91
CA LEU A 112 -17.69 -7.95 8.53
C LEU A 112 -16.65 -8.54 9.51
N GLU A 113 -16.44 -7.89 10.66
CA GLU A 113 -15.38 -8.26 11.60
C GLU A 113 -15.51 -9.70 12.11
N LYS A 114 -16.74 -10.20 12.19
CA LYS A 114 -17.03 -11.59 12.62
C LYS A 114 -16.55 -12.64 11.62
N ASP A 115 -16.37 -12.25 10.36
CA ASP A 115 -15.90 -13.15 9.32
C ASP A 115 -14.39 -13.44 9.41
N TYR A 116 -13.69 -12.73 10.30
CA TYR A 116 -12.24 -12.83 10.47
C TYR A 116 -11.89 -13.27 11.90
N PRO A 117 -12.09 -14.57 12.23
CA PRO A 117 -11.82 -15.08 13.58
C PRO A 117 -10.35 -15.22 13.92
N SER A 118 -9.44 -15.19 12.90
CA SER A 118 -8.00 -15.34 13.08
C SER A 118 -7.24 -14.34 12.21
N PHE A 119 -5.96 -14.12 12.55
CA PHE A 119 -5.07 -13.32 11.73
C PHE A 119 -4.90 -13.93 10.32
N GLU A 120 -4.81 -15.25 10.23
CA GLU A 120 -4.69 -15.93 8.94
C GLU A 120 -5.92 -15.71 8.05
N SER A 121 -7.13 -15.83 8.61
CA SER A 121 -8.36 -15.57 7.84
C SER A 121 -8.44 -14.13 7.36
N PHE A 122 -8.03 -13.17 8.19
CA PHE A 122 -7.98 -11.76 7.82
C PHE A 122 -6.92 -11.50 6.75
N SER A 123 -5.74 -12.10 6.90
CA SER A 123 -4.64 -12.00 5.92
C SER A 123 -5.07 -12.48 4.54
N LYS A 124 -5.76 -13.61 4.48
CA LYS A 124 -6.31 -14.16 3.23
C LYS A 124 -7.33 -13.20 2.61
N ALA A 125 -8.22 -12.65 3.42
CA ALA A 125 -9.24 -11.71 2.95
C ALA A 125 -8.62 -10.42 2.41
N ILE A 126 -7.56 -9.91 3.05
CA ILE A 126 -6.80 -8.76 2.55
C ILE A 126 -6.17 -9.06 1.17
N ALA A 127 -5.56 -10.23 1.02
CA ALA A 127 -4.97 -10.63 -0.26
C ALA A 127 -6.02 -10.70 -1.37
N GLU A 128 -7.17 -11.30 -1.09
CA GLU A 128 -8.30 -11.38 -2.03
C GLU A 128 -8.85 -9.98 -2.36
N TYR A 129 -8.96 -9.11 -1.37
CA TYR A 129 -9.44 -7.73 -1.59
C TYR A 129 -8.48 -6.92 -2.45
N ILE A 130 -7.17 -7.02 -2.21
CA ILE A 130 -6.17 -6.28 -2.99
C ILE A 130 -6.14 -6.78 -4.44
N ASP A 131 -6.28 -8.09 -4.65
CA ASP A 131 -6.41 -8.64 -6.00
C ASP A 131 -7.66 -8.09 -6.71
N TYR A 132 -8.81 -8.11 -6.04
CA TYR A 132 -10.05 -7.51 -6.54
C TYR A 132 -9.88 -6.01 -6.83
N TYR A 133 -9.27 -5.27 -5.90
CA TYR A 133 -9.04 -3.82 -6.05
C TYR A 133 -8.18 -3.51 -7.27
N ASN A 134 -7.12 -4.24 -7.47
CA ASN A 134 -6.19 -4.02 -8.58
C ASN A 134 -6.74 -4.44 -9.93
N ASN A 135 -7.46 -5.56 -10.00
CA ASN A 135 -7.74 -6.24 -11.26
C ASN A 135 -9.22 -6.25 -11.67
N THR A 136 -10.13 -5.96 -10.75
CA THR A 136 -11.58 -6.08 -11.01
C THR A 136 -12.36 -4.81 -10.65
N ARG A 137 -12.02 -4.15 -9.54
CA ARG A 137 -12.75 -2.98 -9.05
C ARG A 137 -12.54 -1.78 -9.96
N ILE A 138 -13.61 -1.24 -10.54
CA ILE A 138 -13.55 -0.05 -11.38
C ILE A 138 -13.49 1.22 -10.52
N GLN A 139 -12.88 2.27 -11.08
CA GLN A 139 -12.73 3.58 -10.43
C GLN A 139 -12.89 4.69 -11.47
N ALA A 140 -13.57 5.77 -11.09
CA ALA A 140 -13.76 6.92 -11.99
C ALA A 140 -12.42 7.57 -12.38
N LYS A 141 -11.50 7.71 -11.43
CA LYS A 141 -10.17 8.31 -11.64
C LYS A 141 -9.38 7.60 -12.75
N THR A 142 -9.55 6.31 -12.92
CA THR A 142 -8.84 5.48 -13.90
C THR A 142 -9.73 5.14 -15.10
N LYS A 143 -10.56 6.09 -15.52
CA LYS A 143 -11.47 5.96 -16.69
C LYS A 143 -12.38 4.75 -16.57
N TRP A 144 -12.84 4.44 -15.37
CA TRP A 144 -13.71 3.30 -15.05
C TRP A 144 -13.07 1.94 -15.33
N MET A 145 -11.74 1.90 -15.37
CA MET A 145 -10.98 0.65 -15.45
C MET A 145 -10.45 0.26 -14.08
N PRO A 146 -10.21 -1.04 -13.81
CA PRO A 146 -9.40 -1.43 -12.66
C PRO A 146 -7.97 -0.88 -12.78
N PRO A 147 -7.28 -0.59 -11.67
CA PRO A 147 -5.93 -0.01 -11.69
C PRO A 147 -4.92 -0.73 -12.59
N SER A 148 -4.88 -2.06 -12.57
CA SER A 148 -3.94 -2.82 -13.41
C SER A 148 -4.25 -2.66 -14.91
N LYS A 149 -5.52 -2.62 -15.26
CA LYS A 149 -5.95 -2.41 -16.66
C LYS A 149 -5.65 -1.00 -17.14
N PHE A 150 -5.84 -0.02 -16.27
CA PHE A 150 -5.47 1.36 -16.58
C PHE A 150 -3.96 1.50 -16.79
N ARG A 151 -3.14 0.84 -15.96
CA ARG A 151 -1.69 0.82 -16.13
C ARG A 151 -1.30 0.21 -17.48
N GLU A 152 -1.85 -0.95 -17.81
CA GLU A 152 -1.58 -1.61 -19.09
C GLU A 152 -1.95 -0.72 -20.29
N ALA A 153 -3.12 -0.10 -20.26
CA ALA A 153 -3.58 0.81 -21.32
C ALA A 153 -2.67 2.03 -21.43
N SER A 154 -2.23 2.61 -20.31
CA SER A 154 -1.32 3.77 -20.28
C SER A 154 0.06 3.42 -20.86
N MET A 155 0.55 2.23 -20.64
CA MET A 155 1.83 1.77 -21.19
C MET A 155 1.76 1.55 -22.72
N MET A 156 0.58 1.17 -23.24
CA MET A 156 0.39 0.99 -24.68
C MET A 156 0.30 2.32 -25.45
N GLU A 157 -0.09 3.39 -24.77
CA GLU A 157 -0.19 4.74 -25.35
C GLU A 157 1.16 5.50 -25.34
N ALA A 158 2.14 4.98 -24.64
CA ALA A 158 3.45 5.62 -24.48
C ALA A 158 4.38 5.39 -25.69
#